data_a36f4fb7ad19371fe91a377bbc6dad0f
#
_entry.id   a36f4fb7ad19371fe91a377bbc6dad0f
#
_cell.length_a   1.000
_cell.length_b   1.000
_cell.length_c   1.000
_cell.angle_alpha   90.00
_cell.angle_beta   90.00
_cell.angle_gamma   90.00
#
_symmetry.space_group_name_H-M   'P 1'
#
loop_
_entity.id
_entity.type
_entity.pdbx_description
1 polymer ?
#
loop_
_entity_poly.entity_id
_entity_poly.type
_entity_poly.pdbx_seq_one_letter_code
_entity_poly.pdbx_strand_id
1 'polypeptide(L)'
;MGADTMKADDTTASAYGARFWEGCDRGELLVQQCGHCDRRIFPPEPACPGCLSQELEWAPSPLTGTVYSFSIVYRSPGPAYPVPYALAVIDMDGGWSLLSNIIADDAAGPPFAAVRSGARVRAEFTDKPEGPGRMPVFRLIPTGACS
;
A
#
# COMPACT_ATOMS: atom_id res chain seq x y z
N MET A 1 -23.24 4.15 -18.02
CA MET A 1 -22.16 3.40 -18.69
C MET A 1 -20.83 3.63 -18.02
N GLY A 2 -20.47 4.84 -17.73
CA GLY A 2 -19.19 5.09 -17.08
C GLY A 2 -19.03 4.37 -15.75
N ALA A 3 -20.09 4.37 -14.95
CA ALA A 3 -20.04 3.69 -13.66
C ALA A 3 -19.89 2.19 -13.83
N ASP A 4 -20.54 1.64 -14.85
CA ASP A 4 -20.42 0.22 -15.12
C ASP A 4 -19.03 -0.12 -15.59
N THR A 5 -18.43 0.75 -16.39
CA THR A 5 -17.06 0.54 -16.83
C THR A 5 -16.11 0.52 -15.66
N MET A 6 -16.30 1.43 -14.71
CA MET A 6 -15.46 1.45 -13.52
C MET A 6 -15.63 0.20 -12.70
N LYS A 7 -16.85 -0.29 -12.58
CA LYS A 7 -17.06 -1.54 -11.86
C LYS A 7 -16.38 -2.70 -12.55
N ALA A 8 -16.42 -2.71 -13.87
CA ALA A 8 -15.75 -3.78 -14.60
C ALA A 8 -14.25 -3.74 -14.36
N ASP A 9 -13.68 -2.54 -14.34
CA ASP A 9 -12.27 -2.40 -14.04
C ASP A 9 -11.95 -2.86 -12.63
N ASP A 10 -12.80 -2.48 -11.68
CA ASP A 10 -12.61 -2.93 -10.30
C ASP A 10 -12.71 -4.43 -10.19
N THR A 11 -13.64 -5.02 -10.91
CA THR A 11 -13.79 -6.47 -10.89
C THR A 11 -12.55 -7.15 -11.47
N THR A 12 -12.03 -6.61 -12.55
CA THR A 12 -10.81 -7.14 -13.15
C THR A 12 -9.64 -7.02 -12.20
N ALA A 13 -9.51 -5.86 -11.58
CA ALA A 13 -8.46 -5.66 -10.60
C ALA A 13 -8.62 -6.65 -9.46
N SER A 14 -9.85 -6.90 -9.03
CA SER A 14 -10.09 -7.85 -7.96
C SER A 14 -9.71 -9.27 -8.36
N ALA A 15 -9.90 -9.63 -9.63
CA ALA A 15 -9.53 -10.94 -10.09
C ALA A 15 -8.03 -11.20 -9.91
N TYR A 16 -7.21 -10.20 -10.19
CA TYR A 16 -5.77 -10.33 -10.02
C TYR A 16 -5.35 -9.96 -8.60
N GLY A 17 -6.09 -9.10 -7.95
CA GLY A 17 -5.69 -8.57 -6.65
C GLY A 17 -6.29 -9.24 -5.44
N ALA A 18 -7.14 -10.27 -5.64
CA ALA A 18 -7.85 -10.88 -4.53
C ALA A 18 -6.90 -11.42 -3.46
N ARG A 19 -5.78 -12.01 -3.88
CA ARG A 19 -4.82 -12.56 -2.93
C ARG A 19 -4.18 -11.47 -2.09
N PHE A 20 -3.94 -10.31 -2.68
CA PHE A 20 -3.40 -9.18 -1.94
C PHE A 20 -4.37 -8.79 -0.81
N TRP A 21 -5.64 -8.65 -1.15
CA TRP A 21 -6.63 -8.25 -0.15
C TRP A 21 -6.88 -9.32 0.89
N GLU A 22 -6.84 -10.59 0.49
CA GLU A 22 -6.92 -11.69 1.45
C GLU A 22 -5.77 -11.62 2.46
N GLY A 23 -4.58 -11.30 1.97
CA GLY A 23 -3.45 -11.12 2.87
C GLY A 23 -3.68 -9.98 3.84
N CYS A 24 -4.18 -8.86 3.35
CA CYS A 24 -4.46 -7.72 4.22
C CYS A 24 -5.43 -8.09 5.33
N ASP A 25 -6.43 -8.88 5.02
CA ASP A 25 -7.40 -9.32 6.04
C ASP A 25 -6.73 -10.16 7.14
N ARG A 26 -5.63 -10.80 6.81
CA ARG A 26 -4.88 -11.61 7.77
C ARG A 26 -3.69 -10.87 8.37
N GLY A 27 -3.48 -9.60 8.00
CA GLY A 27 -2.35 -8.84 8.48
C GLY A 27 -1.06 -9.11 7.73
N GLU A 28 -1.15 -9.53 6.48
CA GLU A 28 -0.01 -9.84 5.64
C GLU A 28 -0.02 -9.01 4.37
N LEU A 29 1.17 -8.68 3.88
CA LEU A 29 1.32 -8.09 2.56
C LEU A 29 1.83 -9.16 1.62
N LEU A 30 0.97 -9.56 0.68
CA LEU A 30 1.33 -10.56 -0.32
C LEU A 30 1.52 -9.85 -1.65
N VAL A 31 2.63 -10.14 -2.31
CA VAL A 31 2.91 -9.56 -3.61
C VAL A 31 3.26 -10.67 -4.59
N GLN A 32 3.08 -10.40 -5.87
CA GLN A 32 3.48 -11.35 -6.87
C GLN A 32 5.00 -11.33 -7.03
N GLN A 33 5.55 -12.51 -7.26
CA GLN A 33 6.96 -12.65 -7.56
C GLN A 33 7.09 -13.52 -8.79
N CYS A 34 7.87 -13.05 -9.76
CA CYS A 34 8.10 -13.82 -10.97
C CYS A 34 9.00 -15.01 -10.67
N GLY A 35 8.56 -16.20 -11.04
CA GLY A 35 9.36 -17.40 -10.86
C GLY A 35 10.51 -17.51 -11.82
N HIS A 36 10.56 -16.63 -12.83
CA HIS A 36 11.58 -16.65 -13.86
C HIS A 36 12.69 -15.64 -13.58
N CYS A 37 12.33 -14.38 -13.29
CA CYS A 37 13.33 -13.34 -13.10
C CYS A 37 13.37 -12.78 -11.69
N ASP A 38 12.56 -13.33 -10.79
CA ASP A 38 12.50 -12.94 -9.36
C ASP A 38 12.01 -11.53 -9.10
N ARG A 39 11.48 -10.84 -10.12
CA ARG A 39 10.95 -9.49 -9.92
C ARG A 39 9.72 -9.53 -9.03
N ARG A 40 9.64 -8.59 -8.12
CA ARG A 40 8.43 -8.37 -7.34
C ARG A 40 7.52 -7.43 -8.11
N ILE A 41 6.22 -7.74 -8.12
CA ILE A 41 5.27 -7.07 -9.00
C ILE A 41 4.12 -6.52 -8.18
N PHE A 42 3.94 -5.22 -8.25
CA PHE A 42 2.79 -4.56 -7.66
C PHE A 42 2.53 -3.28 -8.46
N PRO A 43 1.30 -3.00 -8.88
CA PRO A 43 0.07 -3.77 -8.62
C PRO A 43 0.05 -5.11 -9.34
N PRO A 44 -0.88 -6.01 -8.97
CA PRO A 44 -0.92 -7.34 -9.58
C PRO A 44 -1.11 -7.30 -11.08
N GLU A 45 -0.42 -8.18 -11.76
CA GLU A 45 -0.43 -8.26 -13.23
C GLU A 45 -0.65 -9.69 -13.66
N PRO A 46 -1.17 -9.91 -14.88
CA PRO A 46 -1.31 -11.27 -15.40
C PRO A 46 0.01 -11.88 -15.86
N ALA A 47 1.01 -11.04 -16.11
CA ALA A 47 2.33 -11.50 -16.52
C ALA A 47 3.37 -10.53 -16.00
N CYS A 48 4.61 -11.01 -15.88
CA CYS A 48 5.69 -10.18 -15.38
C CYS A 48 5.96 -9.04 -16.37
N PRO A 49 5.92 -7.79 -15.91
CA PRO A 49 6.21 -6.68 -16.82
C PRO A 49 7.66 -6.63 -17.28
N GLY A 50 8.55 -7.36 -16.60
CA GLY A 50 9.96 -7.35 -16.99
C GLY A 50 10.32 -8.40 -18.02
N CYS A 51 9.86 -9.63 -17.83
CA CYS A 51 10.23 -10.72 -18.73
C CYS A 51 9.04 -11.40 -19.39
N LEU A 52 7.83 -10.93 -19.12
CA LEU A 52 6.60 -11.41 -19.72
C LEU A 52 6.23 -12.85 -19.36
N SER A 53 6.90 -13.43 -18.37
CA SER A 53 6.55 -14.75 -17.89
C SER A 53 5.20 -14.73 -17.19
N GLN A 54 4.45 -15.80 -17.33
CA GLN A 54 3.20 -15.97 -16.60
C GLN A 54 3.38 -16.81 -15.33
N GLU A 55 4.61 -17.18 -15.02
CA GLU A 55 4.90 -17.96 -13.81
C GLU A 55 5.04 -17.03 -12.63
N LEU A 56 3.90 -16.55 -12.15
CA LEU A 56 3.86 -15.61 -11.05
C LEU A 56 3.33 -16.31 -9.80
N GLU A 57 4.01 -16.11 -8.70
CA GLU A 57 3.61 -16.68 -7.41
C GLU A 57 3.36 -15.55 -6.42
N TRP A 58 2.55 -15.83 -5.42
CA TRP A 58 2.30 -14.87 -4.35
C TRP A 58 3.21 -15.18 -3.19
N ALA A 59 3.94 -14.18 -2.73
CA ALA A 59 4.91 -14.35 -1.66
C ALA A 59 4.71 -13.26 -0.61
N PRO A 60 4.96 -13.57 0.67
CA PRO A 60 4.85 -12.56 1.71
C PRO A 60 5.98 -11.54 1.59
N SER A 61 5.67 -10.31 1.97
CA SER A 61 6.63 -9.22 1.96
C SER A 61 6.89 -8.77 3.39
N PRO A 62 8.10 -8.28 3.68
CA PRO A 62 8.29 -7.54 4.93
C PRO A 62 7.29 -6.40 5.03
N LEU A 63 6.95 -6.03 6.26
CA LEU A 63 5.96 -4.98 6.52
C LEU A 63 6.59 -3.61 6.68
N THR A 64 7.89 -3.49 6.49
CA THR A 64 8.60 -2.23 6.67
C THR A 64 9.03 -1.67 5.34
N GLY A 65 9.20 -0.36 5.32
CA GLY A 65 9.62 0.32 4.11
C GLY A 65 10.09 1.73 4.41
N THR A 66 10.32 2.48 3.35
CA THR A 66 10.83 3.85 3.44
C THR A 66 9.97 4.75 2.59
N VAL A 67 9.64 5.93 3.10
CA VAL A 67 8.88 6.91 2.35
C VAL A 67 9.73 7.42 1.20
N TYR A 68 9.29 7.19 -0.02
CA TYR A 68 9.96 7.71 -1.20
C TYR A 68 9.53 9.15 -1.46
N SER A 69 8.23 9.39 -1.46
CA SER A 69 7.68 10.74 -1.62
C SER A 69 6.33 10.78 -0.92
N PHE A 70 5.85 11.99 -0.63
CA PHE A 70 4.56 12.11 0.05
C PHE A 70 3.92 13.44 -0.27
N SER A 71 2.63 13.52 0.05
CA SER A 71 1.85 14.75 -0.06
C SER A 71 0.86 14.78 1.08
N ILE A 72 0.61 15.97 1.62
CA ILE A 72 -0.44 16.13 2.63
C ILE A 72 -1.67 16.65 1.91
N VAL A 73 -2.77 15.93 2.05
CA VAL A 73 -4.00 16.24 1.35
C VAL A 73 -4.91 17.02 2.29
N TYR A 74 -5.30 18.22 1.88
CA TYR A 74 -6.14 19.09 2.69
C TYR A 74 -7.56 19.20 2.19
N ARG A 75 -7.84 18.71 1.00
CA ARG A 75 -9.19 18.75 0.43
C ARG A 75 -9.70 17.32 0.29
N SER A 76 -10.78 17.03 1.00
CA SER A 76 -11.30 15.67 1.02
C SER A 76 -11.93 15.26 -0.30
N PRO A 77 -11.62 14.07 -0.81
CA PRO A 77 -12.33 13.53 -1.96
C PRO A 77 -13.72 13.01 -1.62
N GLY A 78 -14.05 12.88 -0.33
CA GLY A 78 -15.35 12.43 0.09
C GLY A 78 -15.44 12.30 1.58
N PRO A 79 -16.64 12.05 2.12
CA PRO A 79 -16.82 12.02 3.58
C PRO A 79 -16.10 10.86 4.27
N ALA A 80 -15.74 9.82 3.53
CA ALA A 80 -15.00 8.71 4.11
C ALA A 80 -13.52 9.02 4.32
N TYR A 81 -13.06 10.19 3.86
CA TYR A 81 -11.65 10.53 3.90
C TYR A 81 -11.45 11.84 4.68
N PRO A 82 -11.37 11.76 6.00
CA PRO A 82 -11.15 12.97 6.79
C PRO A 82 -9.79 13.58 6.48
N VAL A 83 -9.74 14.89 6.44
CA VAL A 83 -8.52 15.63 6.12
C VAL A 83 -8.05 16.38 7.36
N PRO A 84 -6.76 16.69 7.45
CA PRO A 84 -5.73 16.34 6.48
C PRO A 84 -5.29 14.89 6.60
N TYR A 85 -4.79 14.34 5.49
CA TYR A 85 -4.17 13.02 5.56
C TYR A 85 -2.91 13.01 4.69
N ALA A 86 -2.02 12.07 4.97
CA ALA A 86 -0.78 11.95 4.23
C ALA A 86 -0.89 10.79 3.25
N LEU A 87 -0.54 11.07 2.01
CA LEU A 87 -0.51 10.07 0.94
C LEU A 87 0.93 9.92 0.52
N ALA A 88 1.42 8.70 0.46
CA ALA A 88 2.84 8.49 0.24
C ALA A 88 3.11 7.30 -0.67
N VAL A 89 4.18 7.41 -1.44
CA VAL A 89 4.76 6.27 -2.13
C VAL A 89 5.76 5.65 -1.18
N ILE A 90 5.57 4.38 -0.89
CA ILE A 90 6.39 3.64 0.05
C ILE A 90 7.23 2.64 -0.72
N ASP A 91 8.54 2.72 -0.59
CA ASP A 91 9.45 1.70 -1.11
C ASP A 91 9.58 0.62 -0.05
N MET A 92 9.04 -0.54 -0.36
CA MET A 92 9.04 -1.64 0.60
C MET A 92 10.38 -2.34 0.61
N ASP A 93 10.75 -2.81 1.79
CA ASP A 93 12.01 -3.53 1.94
C ASP A 93 12.05 -4.81 1.10
N GLY A 94 10.89 -5.31 0.72
CA GLY A 94 10.82 -6.48 -0.14
C GLY A 94 11.10 -6.22 -1.61
N GLY A 95 11.36 -4.97 -2.00
CA GLY A 95 11.71 -4.66 -3.39
C GLY A 95 10.56 -4.27 -4.29
N TRP A 96 9.53 -3.71 -3.73
CA TRP A 96 8.37 -3.22 -4.48
C TRP A 96 7.85 -1.96 -3.81
N SER A 97 6.94 -1.26 -4.47
CA SER A 97 6.43 0.03 -3.97
C SER A 97 4.93 0.07 -4.07
N LEU A 98 4.32 0.86 -3.21
CA LEU A 98 2.88 1.10 -3.29
C LEU A 98 2.56 2.51 -2.82
N LEU A 99 1.37 2.97 -3.18
CA LEU A 99 0.84 4.25 -2.72
C LEU A 99 -0.11 3.96 -1.58
N SER A 100 0.09 4.60 -0.44
CA SER A 100 -0.73 4.34 0.73
C SER A 100 -0.75 5.57 1.64
N ASN A 101 -1.45 5.46 2.75
CA ASN A 101 -1.58 6.54 3.72
C ASN A 101 -0.61 6.33 4.86
N ILE A 102 -0.14 7.45 5.42
CA ILE A 102 0.66 7.42 6.64
C ILE A 102 -0.20 7.93 7.78
N ILE A 103 -0.27 7.14 8.85
CA ILE A 103 -0.99 7.57 10.06
C ILE A 103 0.02 8.18 11.01
N ALA A 104 -0.40 9.26 11.66
CA ALA A 104 0.47 10.01 12.56
C ALA A 104 -0.07 9.92 13.98
N ASP A 105 0.86 9.93 14.91
CA ASP A 105 0.49 9.97 16.33
C ASP A 105 0.24 11.41 16.74
N ASP A 106 -0.90 11.64 17.38
CA ASP A 106 -1.26 12.97 17.80
C ASP A 106 -0.31 13.52 18.84
N ALA A 107 0.33 12.67 19.59
CA ALA A 107 1.18 13.11 20.68
C ALA A 107 2.46 13.81 20.20
N ALA A 108 2.77 13.69 18.90
CA ALA A 108 4.03 14.22 18.40
C ALA A 108 3.93 15.64 17.88
N GLY A 109 2.85 16.34 18.13
CA GLY A 109 2.68 17.70 17.65
C GLY A 109 1.77 17.76 16.44
N PRO A 110 1.97 18.74 15.55
CA PRO A 110 1.09 18.87 14.40
C PRO A 110 1.05 17.59 13.59
N PRO A 111 -0.12 17.25 13.02
CA PRO A 111 -0.24 16.03 12.22
C PRO A 111 0.79 16.02 11.09
N PHE A 112 1.42 14.88 10.91
CA PHE A 112 2.35 14.64 9.81
C PHE A 112 3.62 15.48 9.85
N ALA A 113 3.92 16.14 10.98
CA ALA A 113 5.13 16.95 11.07
C ALA A 113 6.40 16.12 10.89
N ALA A 114 6.36 14.85 11.25
CA ALA A 114 7.53 13.98 11.15
C ALA A 114 7.60 13.22 9.83
N VAL A 115 6.62 13.39 8.95
CA VAL A 115 6.63 12.69 7.66
C VAL A 115 7.62 13.38 6.74
N ARG A 116 8.54 12.62 6.20
CA ARG A 116 9.50 13.15 5.23
C ARG A 116 10.02 12.01 4.37
N SER A 117 10.56 12.36 3.21
CA SER A 117 11.21 11.35 2.36
C SER A 117 12.38 10.76 3.11
N GLY A 118 12.50 9.46 3.02
CA GLY A 118 13.53 8.73 3.77
C GLY A 118 13.09 8.23 5.12
N ALA A 119 11.91 8.64 5.60
CA ALA A 119 11.42 8.16 6.89
C ALA A 119 11.07 6.68 6.80
N ARG A 120 11.36 5.95 7.88
CA ARG A 120 11.02 4.53 7.94
C ARG A 120 9.59 4.36 8.42
N VAL A 121 8.91 3.40 7.84
CA VAL A 121 7.50 3.15 8.17
C VAL A 121 7.26 1.65 8.28
N ARG A 122 6.17 1.31 8.97
CA ARG A 122 5.73 -0.06 9.13
C ARG A 122 4.26 -0.16 8.81
N ALA A 123 3.88 -1.19 8.08
CA ALA A 123 2.50 -1.41 7.71
C ALA A 123 1.66 -1.84 8.89
N GLU A 124 0.46 -1.30 8.96
CA GLU A 124 -0.61 -1.75 9.83
C GLU A 124 -1.84 -1.93 8.96
N PHE A 125 -2.81 -2.66 9.47
CA PHE A 125 -3.99 -2.96 8.69
C PHE A 125 -5.22 -2.41 9.39
N THR A 126 -6.00 -1.65 8.63
CA THR A 126 -7.19 -1.00 9.17
C THR A 126 -8.37 -1.28 8.25
N ASP A 127 -9.58 -1.07 8.75
CA ASP A 127 -10.76 -1.25 7.92
C ASP A 127 -10.73 -0.25 6.78
N LYS A 128 -11.19 -0.69 5.62
CA LYS A 128 -11.32 0.21 4.47
C LYS A 128 -12.31 1.31 4.81
N PRO A 129 -12.10 2.53 4.32
CA PRO A 129 -13.06 3.60 4.54
C PRO A 129 -14.39 3.32 3.88
N GLU A 130 -14.40 2.50 2.84
CA GLU A 130 -15.63 2.10 2.17
C GLU A 130 -15.56 0.63 1.85
N GLY A 131 -16.65 -0.08 2.10
CA GLY A 131 -16.74 -1.48 1.80
C GLY A 131 -16.08 -2.37 2.86
N PRO A 132 -16.20 -3.68 2.68
CA PRO A 132 -15.63 -4.63 3.64
C PRO A 132 -14.15 -4.85 3.42
N GLY A 133 -13.50 -5.40 4.46
CA GLY A 133 -12.10 -5.79 4.37
C GLY A 133 -11.17 -4.76 4.96
N ARG A 134 -9.91 -5.09 4.95
CA ARG A 134 -8.86 -4.25 5.49
C ARG A 134 -7.92 -3.76 4.41
N MET A 135 -7.22 -2.69 4.72
CA MET A 135 -6.23 -2.15 3.81
C MET A 135 -4.97 -1.80 4.60
N PRO A 136 -3.81 -1.77 3.94
CA PRO A 136 -2.59 -1.37 4.63
C PRO A 136 -2.54 0.14 4.77
N VAL A 137 -2.09 0.60 5.92
CA VAL A 137 -1.68 1.97 6.16
C VAL A 137 -0.31 1.89 6.83
N PHE A 138 0.40 3.00 6.90
CA PHE A 138 1.76 2.95 7.40
C PHE A 138 1.94 3.91 8.55
N ARG A 139 2.65 3.45 9.57
CA ARG A 139 2.96 4.25 10.73
C ARG A 139 4.45 4.52 10.76
N LEU A 140 4.82 5.76 11.09
CA LEU A 140 6.22 6.12 11.19
C LEU A 140 6.89 5.32 12.31
N ILE A 141 8.09 4.84 12.02
CA ILE A 141 8.90 4.18 13.03
C ILE A 141 9.76 5.26 13.69
N PRO A 142 9.70 5.38 15.02
CA PRO A 142 10.48 6.41 15.69
C PRO A 142 11.97 6.24 15.40
N THR A 143 12.63 7.36 15.06
CA THR A 143 14.02 7.29 14.65
C THR A 143 14.98 6.93 15.77
N GLY A 144 14.62 7.19 16.98
CA GLY A 144 15.49 6.85 18.07
C GLY A 144 15.37 5.45 18.56
N ALA A 145 14.45 4.71 18.01
CA ALA A 145 14.18 3.42 18.49
C ALA A 145 15.00 2.47 17.79
N CYS A 146 15.94 2.06 18.31
CA CYS A 146 16.64 1.04 17.83
C CYS A 146 16.97 0.99 16.64
N SER A 147 17.34 1.71 16.53
CA SER A 147 17.98 1.46 15.50
C SER A 147 18.23 0.20 15.12
#